data_ecb5412a5c2ad52115acb3270329d65f
#
_entry.id   ecb5412a5c2ad52115acb3270329d65f
#
_cell.length_a   1.000
_cell.length_b   1.000
_cell.length_c   1.000
_cell.angle_alpha   90.00
_cell.angle_beta   90.00
_cell.angle_gamma   90.00
#
_symmetry.space_group_name_H-M   'P 1'
#
loop_
_entity.id
_entity.type
_entity.pdbx_description
1 polymer ?
#
loop_
_entity_poly.entity_id
_entity_poly.type
_entity_poly.pdbx_seq_one_letter_code
_entity_poly.pdbx_strand_id
1 'polypeptide(L)'
;MGEPLGYHTNHTPGDGTLLDDLEKEFGSHFENMSEGDKFYLINSLAISLCGEAGHISNRAIAVGVQLMPMPTSTKQDLIRFLIDQV
;
A
#
# COMPACT_ATOMS: atom_id res chain seq x y z
N MET A 1 -6.14 10.70 -9.34
CA MET A 1 -5.51 10.95 -8.06
C MET A 1 -6.28 10.29 -6.94
N GLY A 2 -5.59 9.81 -5.92
CA GLY A 2 -6.24 9.19 -4.79
C GLY A 2 -6.78 10.20 -3.79
N GLU A 3 -7.41 9.71 -2.77
CA GLU A 3 -7.89 10.52 -1.65
C GLU A 3 -6.73 10.90 -0.72
N PRO A 4 -6.89 11.96 0.09
CA PRO A 4 -5.88 12.32 1.08
C PRO A 4 -5.66 11.21 2.11
N LEU A 5 -4.49 11.20 2.72
CA LEU A 5 -4.12 10.19 3.72
C LEU A 5 -5.17 10.04 4.82
N GLY A 6 -5.70 11.14 5.35
CA GLY A 6 -6.68 11.11 6.44
C GLY A 6 -7.99 10.40 6.09
N TYR A 7 -8.33 10.35 4.80
CA TYR A 7 -9.54 9.66 4.34
C TYR A 7 -9.44 8.14 4.57
N HIS A 8 -8.23 7.58 4.46
CA HIS A 8 -8.02 6.14 4.52
C HIS A 8 -7.64 5.62 5.92
N THR A 9 -7.14 6.48 6.81
CA THR A 9 -6.46 6.03 8.03
C THR A 9 -7.04 6.54 9.32
N ASN A 10 -8.14 7.30 9.30
CA ASN A 10 -8.67 8.02 10.47
C ASN A 10 -7.67 9.03 11.04
N HIS A 11 -6.64 9.36 10.28
CA HIS A 11 -5.64 10.33 10.67
C HIS A 11 -6.23 11.75 10.67
N THR A 12 -5.93 12.52 11.71
CA THR A 12 -6.30 13.92 11.79
C THR A 12 -5.08 14.79 11.52
N PRO A 13 -5.08 15.61 10.45
CA PRO A 13 -3.94 16.48 10.17
C PRO A 13 -3.62 17.38 11.35
N GLY A 14 -2.33 17.50 11.66
CA GLY A 14 -1.86 18.37 12.73
C GLY A 14 -1.82 17.72 14.10
N ASP A 15 -2.06 16.42 14.22
CA ASP A 15 -2.03 15.73 15.51
C ASP A 15 -0.61 15.33 15.98
N GLY A 16 0.43 15.60 15.15
CA GLY A 16 1.81 15.35 15.52
C GLY A 16 2.27 13.90 15.42
N THR A 17 1.49 13.03 14.77
CA THR A 17 1.85 11.64 14.58
C THR A 17 2.84 11.47 13.43
N LEU A 18 3.36 10.24 13.25
CA LEU A 18 4.17 9.89 12.08
C LEU A 18 3.40 10.18 10.79
N LEU A 19 2.09 9.92 10.76
CA LEU A 19 1.27 10.19 9.57
C LEU A 19 1.23 11.68 9.25
N ASP A 20 1.16 12.54 10.27
CA ASP A 20 1.21 13.97 10.08
C ASP A 20 2.55 14.42 9.50
N ASP A 21 3.65 13.85 9.99
CA ASP A 21 4.99 14.13 9.47
C ASP A 21 5.11 13.70 8.00
N LEU A 22 4.55 12.55 7.64
CA LEU A 22 4.55 12.07 6.25
C LEU A 22 3.77 13.01 5.34
N GLU A 23 2.62 13.53 5.80
CA GLU A 23 1.86 14.50 5.02
C GLU A 23 2.66 15.78 4.79
N LYS A 24 3.38 16.26 5.81
CA LYS A 24 4.19 17.46 5.69
C LYS A 24 5.34 17.27 4.71
N GLU A 25 5.96 16.09 4.71
CA GLU A 25 7.10 15.81 3.83
C GLU A 25 6.66 15.55 2.39
N PHE A 26 5.62 14.76 2.18
CA PHE A 26 5.24 14.26 0.86
C PHE A 26 3.95 14.86 0.29
N GLY A 27 3.21 15.64 1.09
CA GLY A 27 1.91 16.18 0.70
C GLY A 27 0.76 15.26 1.10
N SER A 28 -0.46 15.79 1.11
CA SER A 28 -1.65 15.03 1.58
C SER A 28 -2.00 13.87 0.67
N HIS A 29 -1.60 13.90 -0.59
CA HIS A 29 -1.77 12.81 -1.56
C HIS A 29 -0.45 12.11 -1.86
N PHE A 30 0.59 12.40 -1.11
CA PHE A 30 1.94 11.89 -1.34
C PHE A 30 2.46 12.20 -2.75
N GLU A 31 2.03 13.36 -3.30
CA GLU A 31 2.38 13.79 -4.65
C GLU A 31 3.87 14.04 -4.83
N ASN A 32 4.60 14.28 -3.74
CA ASN A 32 6.04 14.51 -3.78
C ASN A 32 6.86 13.22 -3.60
N MET A 33 6.20 12.08 -3.47
CA MET A 33 6.86 10.80 -3.34
C MET A 33 6.98 10.12 -4.70
N SER A 34 8.14 9.53 -4.99
CA SER A 34 8.34 8.81 -6.23
C SER A 34 7.45 7.55 -6.30
N GLU A 35 7.18 7.10 -7.52
CA GLU A 35 6.40 5.87 -7.73
C GLU A 35 7.07 4.66 -7.09
N GLY A 36 8.40 4.56 -7.21
CA GLY A 36 9.14 3.47 -6.59
C GLY A 36 9.02 3.47 -5.07
N ASP A 37 9.08 4.64 -4.46
CA ASP A 37 8.93 4.77 -3.02
C ASP A 37 7.52 4.37 -2.57
N LYS A 38 6.52 4.74 -3.34
CA LYS A 38 5.14 4.34 -3.06
C LYS A 38 4.97 2.83 -3.07
N PHE A 39 5.52 2.16 -4.08
CA PHE A 39 5.46 0.70 -4.17
C PHE A 39 6.23 0.03 -3.03
N TYR A 40 7.35 0.60 -2.62
CA TYR A 40 8.09 0.07 -1.49
C TYR A 40 7.27 0.13 -0.20
N LEU A 41 6.55 1.22 0.03
CA LEU A 41 5.67 1.36 1.20
C LEU A 41 4.51 0.36 1.14
N ILE A 42 3.90 0.19 -0.04
CA ILE A 42 2.86 -0.82 -0.24
C ILE A 42 3.39 -2.20 0.13
N ASN A 43 4.57 -2.54 -0.34
CA ASN A 43 5.22 -3.81 -0.03
C ASN A 43 5.44 -3.98 1.47
N SER A 44 5.95 -2.96 2.14
CA SER A 44 6.21 -3.00 3.58
C SER A 44 4.94 -3.21 4.40
N LEU A 45 3.89 -2.49 4.04
CA LEU A 45 2.59 -2.62 4.71
C LEU A 45 1.97 -3.99 4.45
N ALA A 46 2.07 -4.48 3.21
CA ALA A 46 1.52 -5.79 2.85
C ALA A 46 2.23 -6.91 3.61
N ILE A 47 3.55 -6.83 3.75
CA ILE A 47 4.32 -7.83 4.52
C ILE A 47 3.85 -7.84 5.98
N SER A 48 3.67 -6.67 6.57
CA SER A 48 3.20 -6.54 7.94
C SER A 48 1.82 -7.17 8.11
N LEU A 49 0.91 -6.88 7.18
CA LEU A 49 -0.45 -7.43 7.23
C LEU A 49 -0.48 -8.95 7.04
N CYS A 50 0.40 -9.49 6.20
CA CYS A 50 0.55 -10.95 6.05
C CYS A 50 0.92 -11.58 7.39
N GLY A 51 1.84 -10.97 8.13
CA GLY A 51 2.24 -11.45 9.44
C GLY A 51 1.10 -11.42 10.45
N GLU A 52 0.29 -10.37 10.42
CA GLU A 52 -0.87 -10.25 11.30
C GLU A 52 -1.95 -11.27 10.98
N ALA A 53 -2.18 -11.54 9.70
CA ALA A 53 -3.16 -12.53 9.28
C ALA A 53 -2.76 -13.96 9.65
N GLY A 54 -1.47 -14.23 9.72
CA GLY A 54 -0.92 -15.45 10.31
C GLY A 54 -0.89 -16.67 9.42
N HIS A 55 -1.63 -16.71 8.32
CA HIS A 55 -1.65 -17.88 7.43
C HIS A 55 -1.54 -17.48 5.97
N ILE A 56 -0.58 -18.08 5.29
CA ILE A 56 -0.41 -17.91 3.85
C ILE A 56 -0.31 -19.30 3.24
N SER A 57 -1.24 -19.63 2.32
CA SER A 57 -1.24 -20.93 1.69
C SER A 57 -0.08 -21.07 0.70
N ASN A 58 0.35 -22.32 0.47
CA ASN A 58 1.35 -22.60 -0.55
C ASN A 58 0.86 -22.20 -1.95
N ARG A 59 -0.45 -22.30 -2.18
CA ARG A 59 -1.05 -21.88 -3.44
C ARG A 59 -0.90 -20.39 -3.66
N ALA A 60 -1.14 -19.58 -2.64
CA ALA A 60 -0.97 -18.12 -2.73
C ALA A 60 0.48 -17.75 -3.03
N ILE A 61 1.44 -18.43 -2.40
CA ILE A 61 2.86 -18.21 -2.66
C ILE A 61 3.19 -18.50 -4.12
N ALA A 62 2.72 -19.63 -4.66
CA ALA A 62 2.97 -20.02 -6.05
C ALA A 62 2.36 -19.01 -7.03
N VAL A 63 1.12 -18.57 -6.76
CA VAL A 63 0.45 -17.57 -7.61
C VAL A 63 1.19 -16.24 -7.57
N GLY A 64 1.69 -15.83 -6.40
CA GLY A 64 2.46 -14.61 -6.26
C GLY A 64 3.69 -14.58 -7.18
N VAL A 65 4.42 -15.71 -7.25
CA VAL A 65 5.56 -15.84 -8.15
C VAL A 65 5.11 -15.73 -9.61
N GLN A 66 4.00 -16.36 -9.96
CA GLN A 66 3.45 -16.33 -11.33
C GLN A 66 2.99 -14.93 -11.74
N LEU A 67 2.62 -14.09 -10.79
CA LEU A 67 2.14 -12.74 -11.07
C LEU A 67 3.29 -11.73 -11.26
N MET A 68 4.49 -12.06 -10.83
CA MET A 68 5.63 -11.14 -10.91
C MET A 68 5.93 -10.60 -12.32
N PRO A 69 5.88 -11.41 -13.40
CA PRO A 69 6.16 -10.91 -14.73
C PRO A 69 4.99 -10.21 -15.43
N MET A 70 3.87 -10.05 -14.77
CA MET A 70 2.71 -9.39 -15.35
C MET A 70 2.99 -7.91 -15.65
N PRO A 71 2.26 -7.30 -16.62
CA PRO A 71 2.41 -5.87 -16.90
C PRO A 71 2.12 -5.01 -15.68
N THR A 72 2.76 -3.85 -15.62
CA THR A 72 2.62 -2.91 -14.51
C THR A 72 1.15 -2.57 -14.21
N SER A 73 0.37 -2.26 -15.24
CA SER A 73 -1.05 -1.91 -15.07
C SER A 73 -1.84 -3.07 -14.45
N THR A 74 -1.57 -4.29 -14.89
CA THR A 74 -2.24 -5.49 -14.34
C THR A 74 -1.90 -5.66 -12.86
N LYS A 75 -0.64 -5.49 -12.50
CA LYS A 75 -0.22 -5.60 -11.10
C LYS A 75 -0.91 -4.56 -10.23
N GLN A 76 -0.97 -3.32 -10.70
CA GLN A 76 -1.63 -2.23 -9.97
C GLN A 76 -3.12 -2.50 -9.78
N ASP A 77 -3.79 -2.96 -10.82
CA ASP A 77 -5.21 -3.27 -10.78
C ASP A 77 -5.49 -4.43 -9.81
N LEU A 78 -4.63 -5.43 -9.81
CA LEU A 78 -4.75 -6.57 -8.88
C LEU A 78 -4.56 -6.13 -7.43
N ILE A 79 -3.61 -5.25 -7.16
CA ILE A 79 -3.40 -4.72 -5.81
C ILE A 79 -4.67 -4.01 -5.33
N ARG A 80 -5.24 -3.14 -6.17
CA ARG A 80 -6.48 -2.42 -5.84
C ARG A 80 -7.63 -3.38 -5.59
N PHE A 81 -7.78 -4.37 -6.47
CA PHE A 81 -8.85 -5.37 -6.35
C PHE A 81 -8.72 -6.16 -5.06
N LEU A 82 -7.52 -6.66 -4.77
CA LEU A 82 -7.30 -7.50 -3.59
C LEU A 82 -7.50 -6.73 -2.29
N ILE A 83 -7.03 -5.49 -2.21
CA ILE A 83 -7.18 -4.71 -0.98
C ILE A 83 -8.66 -4.41 -0.70
N ASP A 84 -9.48 -4.30 -1.73
CA ASP A 84 -10.91 -4.08 -1.57
C ASP A 84 -11.66 -5.34 -1.09
N GLN A 85 -11.02 -6.52 -1.15
CA GLN A 85 -11.62 -7.79 -0.72
C GLN A 85 -11.43 -8.07 0.77
N VAL A 86 -10.57 -7.35 1.45
CA VAL A 86 -10.24 -7.63 2.87
C VAL A 86 -10.83 -6.63 3.85
#